data_e3b63f3cae031c3dac83cc41033a5354
#
_entry.id   e3b63f3cae031c3dac83cc41033a5354
#
_cell.length_a   1.000
_cell.length_b   1.000
_cell.length_c   1.000
_cell.angle_alpha   90.00
_cell.angle_beta   90.00
_cell.angle_gamma   90.00
#
_symmetry.space_group_name_H-M   'P 1'
#
loop_
_entity.id
_entity.type
_entity.pdbx_description
1 polymer ?
#
loop_
_entity_poly.entity_id
_entity_poly.type
_entity_poly.pdbx_seq_one_letter_code
_entity_poly.pdbx_strand_id
1 'polypeptide(L)'
;TMSIYGLQNIAKKHNPNGYRIWLEKHNEFLHLGILDKGENDVANFISKYLEPDLVFCVKEWILFNDKTCVWDIIPEPTATIITAIQNKIAEAQAFTFQKLSITTDEDGRMKLLKQKKEYELAYRDVCRSSYSGQVVKLLKTYLRNDDFLDNLDNGLYKMFFRNGYLDLKTNKFVEVIKRSDFITKTIPFDWEEPNTDDVAEVRKTLKKICNWNEEHLEYYLSMLGYSFTGDCEKEQNFWYLRGQTASNGKSVIFEILEKMMPQYVMKANSDVLDKGADMRKEVATWRGLKILWLNEVSTKPKDAELVKAICDGTGYKYNRLYSTEAVVMPITFKMIAVSNNSLVVAGDAGITRRFRLLQLNAQFKDDFEEDNYERLEFKNDKELSTKLTGELKFALISLIATYSKAYWEEKTIKKYPTEWKEEAKENMAENDGFKEWFADNFDRSVGFFIHKDDFNRMFQQSAVKNLKPKDEIARLKYGCRYESQMKKNIPILNGTKTIQKKGFWVGFSAKNRDEGGEEMGDEEEKGGY
;
A
#
# COMPACT_ATOMS: atom_id res chain seq x y z
N THR A 1 -1.10 26.88 -0.50
CA THR A 1 -0.77 28.09 0.30
C THR A 1 0.73 28.14 0.44
N MET A 2 1.30 29.16 -0.18
CA MET A 2 2.74 29.44 -0.09
C MET A 2 3.14 29.60 1.38
N SER A 3 4.32 29.15 1.77
CA SER A 3 4.83 29.32 3.13
C SER A 3 4.95 30.81 3.48
N ILE A 4 4.87 31.16 4.77
CA ILE A 4 5.15 32.52 5.24
C ILE A 4 6.54 32.96 4.74
N TYR A 5 7.50 32.03 4.70
CA TYR A 5 8.84 32.25 4.16
C TYR A 5 8.81 32.53 2.65
N GLY A 6 8.03 31.79 1.89
CA GLY A 6 7.83 32.02 0.45
C GLY A 6 7.17 33.38 0.18
N LEU A 7 6.14 33.73 0.95
CA LEU A 7 5.49 35.05 0.90
C LEU A 7 6.45 36.18 1.29
N GLN A 8 7.26 35.99 2.32
CA GLN A 8 8.29 36.94 2.73
C GLN A 8 9.32 37.19 1.65
N ASN A 9 9.81 36.12 0.98
CA ASN A 9 10.77 36.22 -0.12
C ASN A 9 10.17 36.94 -1.35
N ILE A 10 8.92 36.70 -1.67
CA ILE A 10 8.20 37.41 -2.74
C ILE A 10 8.01 38.90 -2.35
N ALA A 11 7.55 39.16 -1.14
CA ALA A 11 7.37 40.54 -0.65
C ALA A 11 8.70 41.31 -0.65
N LYS A 12 9.79 40.67 -0.20
CA LYS A 12 11.15 41.24 -0.23
C LYS A 12 11.63 41.58 -1.64
N LYS A 13 11.29 40.72 -2.62
CA LYS A 13 11.69 40.90 -4.03
C LYS A 13 10.85 41.93 -4.77
N HIS A 14 9.53 41.98 -4.52
CA HIS A 14 8.58 42.81 -5.27
C HIS A 14 8.28 44.14 -4.62
N ASN A 15 8.36 44.25 -3.29
CA ASN A 15 8.17 45.49 -2.55
C ASN A 15 9.15 45.60 -1.35
N PRO A 16 10.44 45.85 -1.60
CA PRO A 16 11.46 45.88 -0.54
C PRO A 16 11.14 46.90 0.58
N ASN A 17 10.59 48.07 0.25
CA ASN A 17 10.24 49.08 1.23
C ASN A 17 9.04 48.67 2.08
N GLY A 18 7.99 48.15 1.48
CA GLY A 18 6.82 47.64 2.21
C GLY A 18 7.18 46.45 3.10
N TYR A 19 8.04 45.54 2.59
CA TYR A 19 8.57 44.42 3.37
C TYR A 19 9.41 44.90 4.57
N ARG A 20 10.23 45.95 4.40
CA ARG A 20 11.02 46.55 5.48
C ARG A 20 10.12 47.15 6.58
N ILE A 21 9.08 47.94 6.21
CA ILE A 21 8.13 48.54 7.16
C ILE A 21 7.35 47.43 7.90
N TRP A 22 6.98 46.36 7.20
CA TRP A 22 6.34 45.20 7.79
C TRP A 22 7.27 44.49 8.79
N LEU A 23 8.55 44.30 8.43
CA LEU A 23 9.57 43.68 9.27
C LEU A 23 9.80 44.49 10.55
N GLU A 24 9.83 45.81 10.43
CA GLU A 24 9.94 46.73 11.59
C GLU A 24 8.81 46.55 12.61
N LYS A 25 7.58 46.31 12.12
CA LYS A 25 6.39 46.16 12.99
C LYS A 25 6.22 44.76 13.56
N HIS A 26 6.70 43.71 12.86
CA HIS A 26 6.36 42.33 13.13
C HIS A 26 7.58 41.46 13.45
N ASN A 27 8.80 41.97 13.41
CA ASN A 27 9.97 41.21 13.77
C ASN A 27 10.15 41.19 15.29
N GLU A 28 9.54 40.20 15.94
CA GLU A 28 9.68 40.01 17.39
C GLU A 28 11.13 39.80 17.80
N PHE A 29 11.99 39.32 16.91
CA PHE A 29 13.43 39.15 17.14
C PHE A 29 14.12 40.50 17.42
N LEU A 30 13.67 41.57 16.76
CA LEU A 30 14.18 42.92 16.96
C LEU A 30 13.70 43.57 18.27
N HIS A 31 12.59 43.10 18.81
CA HIS A 31 11.93 43.72 19.95
C HIS A 31 12.10 42.99 21.28
N LEU A 32 12.43 41.66 21.27
CA LEU A 32 12.35 40.83 22.47
C LEU A 32 13.67 40.62 23.23
N GLY A 33 14.80 41.20 22.79
CA GLY A 33 16.07 41.00 23.51
C GLY A 33 16.40 39.51 23.68
N ILE A 34 16.16 38.69 22.66
CA ILE A 34 16.32 37.21 22.67
C ILE A 34 17.75 36.76 23.01
N LEU A 35 18.66 37.71 22.90
CA LEU A 35 20.10 37.50 23.05
C LEU A 35 20.55 37.23 24.49
N ASP A 36 19.76 37.62 25.47
CA ASP A 36 20.00 37.37 26.90
C ASP A 36 19.23 36.16 27.43
N LYS A 37 18.52 35.43 26.54
CA LYS A 37 17.68 34.29 26.91
C LYS A 37 18.34 32.99 26.56
N GLY A 38 18.01 31.94 27.34
CA GLY A 38 18.58 30.59 27.15
C GLY A 38 18.05 29.88 25.93
N GLU A 39 18.59 28.69 25.67
CA GLU A 39 18.27 27.83 24.51
C GLU A 39 16.76 27.54 24.39
N ASN A 40 16.03 27.50 25.51
CA ASN A 40 14.59 27.27 25.53
C ASN A 40 13.80 28.42 24.88
N ASP A 41 14.17 29.66 25.17
CA ASP A 41 13.49 30.82 24.58
C ASP A 41 13.75 30.95 23.09
N VAL A 42 14.99 30.61 22.68
CA VAL A 42 15.36 30.54 21.26
C VAL A 42 14.60 29.42 20.55
N ALA A 43 14.47 28.25 21.16
CA ALA A 43 13.69 27.14 20.60
C ALA A 43 12.21 27.49 20.45
N ASN A 44 11.59 28.06 21.48
CA ASN A 44 10.20 28.52 21.44
C ASN A 44 9.97 29.61 20.38
N PHE A 45 10.90 30.56 20.26
CA PHE A 45 10.82 31.58 19.24
C PHE A 45 10.93 31.03 17.83
N ILE A 46 11.97 30.22 17.56
CA ILE A 46 12.20 29.69 16.22
C ILE A 46 11.15 28.65 15.80
N SER A 47 10.53 27.93 16.75
CA SER A 47 9.46 26.99 16.47
C SER A 47 8.31 27.63 15.71
N LYS A 48 7.91 28.85 16.06
CA LYS A 48 6.84 29.62 15.39
C LYS A 48 7.12 29.87 13.90
N TYR A 49 8.40 29.96 13.52
CA TYR A 49 8.80 30.12 12.12
C TYR A 49 8.94 28.78 11.38
N LEU A 50 9.27 27.73 12.11
CA LEU A 50 9.47 26.39 11.54
C LEU A 50 8.19 25.57 11.51
N GLU A 51 7.25 25.83 12.44
CA GLU A 51 6.00 25.07 12.61
C GLU A 51 5.21 24.84 11.31
N PRO A 52 5.09 25.80 10.38
CA PRO A 52 4.39 25.53 9.13
C PRO A 52 5.08 24.50 8.23
N ASP A 53 6.39 24.29 8.37
CA ASP A 53 7.22 23.54 7.43
C ASP A 53 7.96 22.37 8.06
N LEU A 54 8.11 22.36 9.40
CA LEU A 54 8.87 21.33 10.10
C LEU A 54 8.03 20.75 11.25
N VAL A 55 7.90 19.44 11.26
CA VAL A 55 7.14 18.70 12.28
C VAL A 55 8.01 17.60 12.87
N PHE A 56 7.90 17.37 14.17
CA PHE A 56 8.46 16.22 14.85
C PHE A 56 7.35 15.24 15.20
N CYS A 57 7.37 14.05 14.61
CA CYS A 57 6.33 13.04 14.77
C CYS A 57 6.95 11.66 14.96
N VAL A 58 6.55 10.95 16.03
CA VAL A 58 6.97 9.55 16.29
C VAL A 58 8.47 9.32 16.07
N LYS A 59 9.32 10.19 16.67
CA LYS A 59 10.80 10.18 16.60
C LYS A 59 11.40 10.55 15.24
N GLU A 60 10.60 10.95 14.27
CA GLU A 60 11.05 11.39 12.96
C GLU A 60 10.84 12.89 12.76
N TRP A 61 11.71 13.50 11.99
CA TRP A 61 11.54 14.87 11.51
C TRP A 61 10.94 14.84 10.10
N ILE A 62 9.95 15.69 9.89
CA ILE A 62 9.23 15.79 8.62
C ILE A 62 9.27 17.25 8.19
N LEU A 63 9.84 17.50 7.02
CA LEU A 63 10.05 18.85 6.48
C LEU A 63 9.27 19.02 5.17
N PHE A 64 8.52 20.10 5.06
CA PHE A 64 7.89 20.49 3.80
C PHE A 64 8.92 21.12 2.86
N ASN A 65 8.98 20.61 1.65
CA ASN A 65 9.87 21.07 0.60
C ASN A 65 9.10 22.00 -0.35
N ASP A 66 9.30 23.31 -0.25
CA ASP A 66 8.61 24.30 -1.09
C ASP A 66 8.88 24.14 -2.60
N LYS A 67 10.00 23.51 -2.99
CA LYS A 67 10.36 23.33 -4.41
C LYS A 67 9.57 22.18 -5.05
N THR A 68 9.38 21.10 -4.30
CA THR A 68 8.71 19.88 -4.77
C THR A 68 7.28 19.79 -4.26
N CYS A 69 6.89 20.65 -3.32
CA CYS A 69 5.58 20.67 -2.64
C CYS A 69 5.24 19.35 -1.92
N VAL A 70 6.26 18.61 -1.46
CA VAL A 70 6.09 17.37 -0.70
C VAL A 70 6.64 17.47 0.71
N TRP A 71 6.17 16.60 1.59
CA TRP A 71 6.70 16.40 2.93
C TRP A 71 7.75 15.30 2.91
N ASP A 72 8.99 15.66 3.23
CA ASP A 72 10.13 14.74 3.25
C ASP A 72 10.42 14.28 4.68
N ILE A 73 10.55 12.98 4.90
CA ILE A 73 11.10 12.45 6.16
C ILE A 73 12.61 12.64 6.09
N ILE A 74 13.14 13.43 7.00
CA ILE A 74 14.54 13.83 7.02
C ILE A 74 15.26 13.32 8.27
N PRO A 75 16.59 13.10 8.21
CA PRO A 75 17.38 12.90 9.40
C PRO A 75 17.32 14.16 10.28
N GLU A 76 17.95 14.14 11.46
CA GLU A 76 17.92 15.28 12.38
C GLU A 76 18.32 16.59 11.70
N PRO A 77 17.41 17.59 11.65
CA PRO A 77 17.57 18.79 10.78
C PRO A 77 18.45 19.88 11.42
N THR A 78 19.47 19.49 12.17
CA THR A 78 20.33 20.43 12.90
C THR A 78 20.86 21.55 12.00
N ALA A 79 21.34 21.22 10.80
CA ALA A 79 21.84 22.22 9.86
C ALA A 79 20.74 23.17 9.38
N THR A 80 19.56 22.65 9.07
CA THR A 80 18.39 23.45 8.65
C THR A 80 17.96 24.42 9.75
N ILE A 81 17.89 23.96 10.99
CA ILE A 81 17.52 24.76 12.17
C ILE A 81 18.57 25.84 12.42
N ILE A 82 19.86 25.49 12.42
CA ILE A 82 20.97 26.45 12.58
C ILE A 82 20.87 27.54 11.49
N THR A 83 20.70 27.13 10.25
CA THR A 83 20.59 28.08 9.12
C THR A 83 19.38 29.00 9.28
N ALA A 84 18.23 28.49 9.73
CA ALA A 84 17.04 29.31 9.99
C ALA A 84 17.31 30.37 11.09
N ILE A 85 17.95 29.96 12.19
CA ILE A 85 18.32 30.88 13.28
C ILE A 85 19.34 31.93 12.79
N GLN A 86 20.37 31.50 12.07
CA GLN A 86 21.40 32.39 11.50
C GLN A 86 20.80 33.43 10.56
N ASN A 87 19.86 33.00 9.69
CA ASN A 87 19.18 33.92 8.78
C ASN A 87 18.37 34.97 9.54
N LYS A 88 17.70 34.59 10.63
CA LYS A 88 16.95 35.53 11.47
C LYS A 88 17.87 36.52 12.18
N ILE A 89 19.00 36.08 12.69
CA ILE A 89 20.02 36.97 13.29
C ILE A 89 20.58 37.90 12.22
N ALA A 90 20.90 37.41 11.02
CA ALA A 90 21.43 38.23 9.93
C ALA A 90 20.42 39.31 9.46
N GLU A 91 19.12 38.98 9.40
CA GLU A 91 18.04 39.94 9.13
C GLU A 91 18.02 41.04 10.19
N ALA A 92 18.13 40.66 11.48
CA ALA A 92 18.17 41.60 12.59
C ALA A 92 19.43 42.52 12.56
N GLN A 93 20.60 41.96 12.23
CA GLN A 93 21.84 42.70 12.06
C GLN A 93 21.74 43.72 10.91
N ALA A 94 21.25 43.29 9.74
CA ALA A 94 21.07 44.18 8.60
C ALA A 94 20.17 45.37 8.91
N PHE A 95 19.07 45.12 9.63
CA PHE A 95 18.15 46.15 10.08
C PHE A 95 18.79 47.12 11.08
N THR A 96 19.53 46.59 12.07
CA THR A 96 20.26 47.42 13.04
C THR A 96 21.30 48.29 12.36
N PHE A 97 22.00 47.78 11.34
CA PHE A 97 22.96 48.53 10.52
C PHE A 97 22.29 49.68 9.75
N GLN A 98 21.15 49.43 9.13
CA GLN A 98 20.36 50.49 8.47
C GLN A 98 19.90 51.58 9.44
N LYS A 99 19.42 51.21 10.64
CA LYS A 99 19.08 52.20 11.68
C LYS A 99 20.31 53.03 12.13
N LEU A 100 21.45 52.38 12.27
CA LEU A 100 22.69 53.04 12.67
C LEU A 100 23.11 54.12 11.66
N SER A 101 22.84 53.89 10.36
CA SER A 101 23.22 54.87 9.30
C SER A 101 22.34 56.10 9.27
N ILE A 102 21.12 56.07 9.83
CA ILE A 102 20.18 57.21 9.83
C ILE A 102 20.02 57.85 11.21
N THR A 103 20.57 57.24 12.27
CA THR A 103 20.47 57.77 13.63
C THR A 103 21.57 58.76 13.87
N THR A 104 21.21 60.02 14.17
CA THR A 104 22.12 61.12 14.44
C THR A 104 22.35 61.34 15.94
N ASP A 105 21.42 60.90 16.77
CA ASP A 105 21.49 60.97 18.21
C ASP A 105 22.55 59.99 18.77
N GLU A 106 23.41 60.50 19.67
CA GLU A 106 24.59 59.77 20.17
C GLU A 106 24.18 58.62 21.11
N ASP A 107 23.15 58.83 21.97
CA ASP A 107 22.63 57.80 22.86
C ASP A 107 21.95 56.65 22.07
N GLY A 108 21.21 57.02 21.04
CA GLY A 108 20.60 56.04 20.12
C GLY A 108 21.62 55.23 19.36
N ARG A 109 22.73 55.87 18.90
CA ARG A 109 23.82 55.19 18.24
C ARG A 109 24.53 54.20 19.16
N MET A 110 24.79 54.58 20.41
CA MET A 110 25.43 53.69 21.40
C MET A 110 24.58 52.46 21.70
N LYS A 111 23.25 52.61 21.82
CA LYS A 111 22.31 51.50 21.99
C LYS A 111 22.35 50.54 20.79
N LEU A 112 22.33 51.05 19.58
CA LEU A 112 22.38 50.24 18.36
C LEU A 112 23.72 49.50 18.20
N LEU A 113 24.84 50.13 18.58
CA LEU A 113 26.15 49.50 18.58
C LEU A 113 26.22 48.36 19.59
N LYS A 114 25.68 48.54 20.79
CA LYS A 114 25.56 47.45 21.78
C LYS A 114 24.72 46.29 21.23
N GLN A 115 23.57 46.58 20.66
CA GLN A 115 22.69 45.59 20.06
C GLN A 115 23.36 44.82 18.90
N LYS A 116 24.13 45.50 18.03
CA LYS A 116 24.93 44.86 16.98
C LYS A 116 25.88 43.84 17.56
N LYS A 117 26.61 44.21 18.62
CA LYS A 117 27.57 43.32 19.30
C LYS A 117 26.89 42.11 19.90
N GLU A 118 25.68 42.26 20.46
CA GLU A 118 24.88 41.16 21.01
C GLU A 118 24.48 40.18 19.92
N TYR A 119 24.07 40.66 18.73
CA TYR A 119 23.76 39.80 17.58
C TYR A 119 24.98 39.02 17.08
N GLU A 120 26.17 39.66 17.06
CA GLU A 120 27.44 38.95 16.67
C GLU A 120 27.77 37.82 17.64
N LEU A 121 27.56 38.02 18.95
CA LEU A 121 27.74 37.01 19.97
C LEU A 121 26.74 35.85 19.80
N ALA A 122 25.45 36.14 19.61
CA ALA A 122 24.41 35.16 19.40
C ALA A 122 24.67 34.33 18.15
N TYR A 123 25.07 34.94 17.03
CA TYR A 123 25.45 34.22 15.82
C TYR A 123 26.56 33.20 16.08
N ARG A 124 27.57 33.61 16.84
CA ARG A 124 28.70 32.74 17.21
C ARG A 124 28.27 31.59 18.12
N ASP A 125 27.34 31.85 19.05
CA ASP A 125 26.87 30.83 20.00
C ASP A 125 26.01 29.78 19.30
N VAL A 126 25.19 30.16 18.34
CA VAL A 126 24.40 29.23 17.49
C VAL A 126 25.31 28.30 16.67
N CYS A 127 26.53 28.76 16.30
CA CYS A 127 27.50 27.91 15.61
C CYS A 127 28.15 26.84 16.50
N ARG A 128 27.98 26.91 17.84
CA ARG A 128 28.51 25.89 18.75
C ARG A 128 27.61 24.66 18.78
N SER A 129 28.18 23.49 18.55
CA SER A 129 27.45 22.23 18.48
C SER A 129 26.65 21.90 19.76
N SER A 130 27.18 22.27 20.94
CA SER A 130 26.48 22.07 22.22
C SER A 130 25.21 22.90 22.33
N TYR A 131 25.25 24.17 21.94
CA TYR A 131 24.11 25.07 21.97
C TYR A 131 23.04 24.65 20.96
N SER A 132 23.45 24.46 19.71
CA SER A 132 22.54 24.03 18.64
C SER A 132 21.89 22.67 18.93
N GLY A 133 22.62 21.73 19.48
CA GLY A 133 22.10 20.42 19.88
C GLY A 133 21.02 20.54 20.99
N GLN A 134 21.18 21.44 21.95
CA GLN A 134 20.16 21.70 22.96
C GLN A 134 18.91 22.37 22.37
N VAL A 135 19.06 23.35 21.48
CA VAL A 135 17.93 23.98 20.78
C VAL A 135 17.15 22.95 19.97
N VAL A 136 17.82 22.09 19.20
CA VAL A 136 17.17 21.01 18.44
C VAL A 136 16.41 20.05 19.35
N LYS A 137 17.00 19.67 20.49
CA LYS A 137 16.36 18.81 21.46
C LYS A 137 15.07 19.42 22.04
N LEU A 138 15.09 20.72 22.34
CA LEU A 138 13.91 21.45 22.83
C LEU A 138 12.85 21.61 21.76
N LEU A 139 13.25 21.83 20.50
CA LEU A 139 12.33 21.92 19.36
C LEU A 139 11.50 20.65 19.15
N LYS A 140 12.01 19.47 19.53
CA LYS A 140 11.21 18.23 19.51
C LYS A 140 9.94 18.34 20.37
N THR A 141 9.95 19.15 21.41
CA THR A 141 8.77 19.38 22.26
C THR A 141 7.82 20.41 21.63
N TYR A 142 8.36 21.48 21.08
CA TYR A 142 7.54 22.56 20.51
C TYR A 142 6.89 22.19 19.16
N LEU A 143 7.58 21.39 18.34
CA LEU A 143 7.14 20.99 17.00
C LEU A 143 6.50 19.59 16.98
N ARG A 144 6.21 19.02 18.16
CA ARG A 144 5.61 17.70 18.26
C ARG A 144 4.16 17.70 17.80
N ASN A 145 3.88 16.82 16.84
CA ASN A 145 2.53 16.53 16.37
C ASN A 145 2.44 15.03 16.07
N ASP A 146 1.97 14.23 17.01
CA ASP A 146 1.96 12.77 16.92
C ASP A 146 0.95 12.24 15.90
N ASP A 147 -0.09 13.02 15.56
CA ASP A 147 -1.13 12.67 14.59
C ASP A 147 -0.75 13.06 13.14
N PHE A 148 0.41 13.72 12.95
CA PHE A 148 0.79 14.24 11.63
C PHE A 148 0.96 13.15 10.58
N LEU A 149 1.57 12.04 10.95
CA LEU A 149 1.77 10.90 10.04
C LEU A 149 0.45 10.31 9.53
N ASP A 150 -0.62 10.39 10.33
CA ASP A 150 -1.91 9.85 9.95
C ASP A 150 -2.59 10.66 8.83
N ASN A 151 -2.14 11.91 8.64
CA ASN A 151 -2.63 12.77 7.57
C ASN A 151 -1.86 12.60 6.25
N LEU A 152 -0.64 12.01 6.29
CA LEU A 152 0.20 11.88 5.10
C LEU A 152 -0.36 10.86 4.11
N ASP A 153 -0.33 11.23 2.82
CA ASP A 153 -0.69 10.39 1.67
C ASP A 153 -2.14 9.83 1.69
N ASN A 154 -3.02 10.44 2.46
CA ASN A 154 -4.45 10.09 2.53
C ASN A 154 -5.28 10.69 1.38
N GLY A 155 -4.64 11.33 0.42
CA GLY A 155 -5.29 11.94 -0.74
C GLY A 155 -5.95 10.91 -1.64
N LEU A 156 -7.26 10.66 -1.43
CA LEU A 156 -8.06 9.83 -2.32
C LEU A 156 -8.38 10.61 -3.60
N TYR A 157 -8.45 9.90 -4.72
CA TYR A 157 -8.83 10.46 -6.03
C TYR A 157 -7.91 11.57 -6.54
N LYS A 158 -6.62 11.55 -6.19
CA LYS A 158 -5.61 12.48 -6.70
C LYS A 158 -4.35 11.76 -7.13
N MET A 159 -3.79 12.15 -8.28
CA MET A 159 -2.47 11.76 -8.75
C MET A 159 -1.59 13.00 -8.84
N PHE A 160 -0.57 13.08 -8.00
CA PHE A 160 0.30 14.25 -7.91
C PHE A 160 1.50 14.13 -8.86
N PHE A 161 1.73 15.17 -9.66
CA PHE A 161 2.86 15.38 -10.56
C PHE A 161 3.74 16.51 -10.04
N ARG A 162 4.85 16.81 -10.70
CA ARG A 162 5.70 17.94 -10.28
C ARG A 162 5.01 19.30 -10.43
N ASN A 163 4.18 19.45 -11.46
CA ASN A 163 3.51 20.72 -11.81
C ASN A 163 2.07 20.83 -11.29
N GLY A 164 1.55 19.84 -10.57
CA GLY A 164 0.17 19.86 -10.06
C GLY A 164 -0.37 18.46 -9.77
N TYR A 165 -1.68 18.32 -9.81
CA TYR A 165 -2.30 16.99 -9.67
C TYR A 165 -3.48 16.80 -10.62
N LEU A 166 -3.69 15.56 -11.02
CA LEU A 166 -4.87 15.13 -11.75
C LEU A 166 -5.96 14.74 -10.75
N ASP A 167 -7.08 15.45 -10.77
CA ASP A 167 -8.27 15.13 -9.96
C ASP A 167 -9.04 13.99 -10.65
N LEU A 168 -9.00 12.81 -10.05
CA LEU A 168 -9.62 11.59 -10.59
C LEU A 168 -11.15 11.57 -10.47
N LYS A 169 -11.77 12.50 -9.75
CA LYS A 169 -13.23 12.66 -9.71
C LYS A 169 -13.76 13.41 -10.92
N THR A 170 -13.00 14.37 -11.38
CA THR A 170 -13.38 15.25 -12.48
C THR A 170 -12.62 14.98 -13.77
N ASN A 171 -11.51 14.23 -13.68
CA ASN A 171 -10.54 14.05 -14.76
C ASN A 171 -9.99 15.39 -15.28
N LYS A 172 -9.69 16.32 -14.36
CA LYS A 172 -9.12 17.62 -14.68
C LYS A 172 -7.81 17.82 -13.96
N PHE A 173 -6.86 18.46 -14.64
CA PHE A 173 -5.59 18.85 -14.05
C PHE A 173 -5.72 20.13 -13.23
N VAL A 174 -5.07 20.18 -12.07
CA VAL A 174 -5.02 21.32 -11.15
C VAL A 174 -3.57 21.67 -10.90
N GLU A 175 -3.15 22.87 -11.30
CA GLU A 175 -1.74 23.31 -11.30
C GLU A 175 -1.16 23.61 -9.91
N VAL A 176 -1.96 23.57 -8.85
CA VAL A 176 -1.55 23.98 -7.51
C VAL A 176 -1.60 22.81 -6.53
N ILE A 177 -0.44 22.42 -6.02
CA ILE A 177 -0.32 21.53 -4.86
C ILE A 177 -0.26 22.38 -3.59
N LYS A 178 -1.09 22.07 -2.61
CA LYS A 178 -1.14 22.78 -1.33
C LYS A 178 -0.40 21.98 -0.27
N ARG A 179 0.23 22.67 0.70
CA ARG A 179 0.81 22.03 1.89
C ARG A 179 -0.21 21.13 2.61
N SER A 180 -1.47 21.55 2.65
CA SER A 180 -2.59 20.80 3.23
C SER A 180 -3.02 19.55 2.44
N ASP A 181 -2.40 19.26 1.31
CA ASP A 181 -2.58 17.98 0.61
C ASP A 181 -1.80 16.84 1.29
N PHE A 182 -0.86 17.17 2.20
CA PHE A 182 -0.10 16.24 3.03
C PHE A 182 0.52 15.08 2.25
N ILE A 183 1.17 15.38 1.13
CA ILE A 183 1.76 14.37 0.25
C ILE A 183 3.24 14.18 0.50
N THR A 184 3.69 12.92 0.43
CA THR A 184 5.11 12.56 0.42
C THR A 184 5.56 12.04 -0.96
N LYS A 185 4.62 11.84 -1.90
CA LYS A 185 4.85 11.13 -3.16
C LYS A 185 4.34 11.92 -4.35
N THR A 186 5.14 11.94 -5.41
CA THR A 186 4.75 12.54 -6.69
C THR A 186 5.22 11.67 -7.86
N ILE A 187 4.54 11.79 -8.99
CA ILE A 187 4.98 11.24 -10.26
C ILE A 187 6.16 12.11 -10.76
N PRO A 188 7.30 11.52 -11.16
CA PRO A 188 8.57 12.24 -11.33
C PRO A 188 8.69 13.03 -12.65
N PHE A 189 7.57 13.50 -13.20
CA PHE A 189 7.52 14.37 -14.38
C PHE A 189 6.32 15.33 -14.31
N ASP A 190 6.33 16.34 -15.18
CA ASP A 190 5.23 17.27 -15.34
C ASP A 190 4.12 16.63 -16.17
N TRP A 191 2.86 16.91 -15.83
CA TRP A 191 1.69 16.49 -16.58
C TRP A 191 1.52 17.32 -17.85
N GLU A 192 1.18 16.65 -18.93
CA GLU A 192 0.74 17.23 -20.18
C GLU A 192 -0.51 16.50 -20.68
N GLU A 193 -1.44 17.24 -21.28
CA GLU A 193 -2.64 16.63 -21.86
C GLU A 193 -2.30 15.82 -23.10
N PRO A 194 -2.70 14.53 -23.18
CA PRO A 194 -2.45 13.71 -24.34
C PRO A 194 -3.40 14.07 -25.49
N ASN A 195 -2.99 13.75 -26.70
CA ASN A 195 -3.92 13.80 -27.82
C ASN A 195 -4.85 12.56 -27.85
N THR A 196 -5.94 12.65 -28.60
CA THR A 196 -6.96 11.58 -28.68
C THR A 196 -6.48 10.35 -29.43
N ASP A 197 -5.58 10.51 -30.40
CA ASP A 197 -5.06 9.41 -31.21
C ASP A 197 -4.13 8.52 -30.38
N ASP A 198 -3.28 9.13 -29.55
CA ASP A 198 -2.43 8.40 -28.61
C ASP A 198 -3.26 7.59 -27.61
N VAL A 199 -4.35 8.16 -27.09
CA VAL A 199 -5.28 7.44 -26.19
C VAL A 199 -5.92 6.26 -26.92
N ALA A 200 -6.31 6.40 -28.17
CA ALA A 200 -6.87 5.32 -28.98
C ALA A 200 -5.84 4.22 -29.25
N GLU A 201 -4.57 4.58 -29.50
CA GLU A 201 -3.47 3.62 -29.69
C GLU A 201 -3.22 2.80 -28.42
N VAL A 202 -3.11 3.46 -27.27
CA VAL A 202 -2.95 2.80 -25.97
C VAL A 202 -4.13 1.86 -25.69
N ARG A 203 -5.36 2.31 -25.91
CA ARG A 203 -6.57 1.48 -25.73
C ARG A 203 -6.53 0.23 -26.63
N LYS A 204 -6.12 0.38 -27.89
CA LYS A 204 -5.97 -0.74 -28.85
C LYS A 204 -4.93 -1.74 -28.35
N THR A 205 -3.80 -1.27 -27.84
CA THR A 205 -2.73 -2.09 -27.27
C THR A 205 -3.23 -2.89 -26.06
N LEU A 206 -3.93 -2.25 -25.14
CA LEU A 206 -4.52 -2.93 -23.96
C LEU A 206 -5.60 -3.92 -24.37
N LYS A 207 -6.36 -3.66 -25.45
CA LYS A 207 -7.35 -4.59 -25.99
C LYS A 207 -6.72 -5.90 -26.49
N LYS A 208 -5.53 -5.85 -27.11
CA LYS A 208 -4.77 -7.06 -27.47
C LYS A 208 -4.43 -7.90 -26.24
N ILE A 209 -3.95 -7.27 -25.15
CA ILE A 209 -3.66 -7.95 -23.88
C ILE A 209 -4.93 -8.57 -23.29
N CYS A 210 -6.07 -7.90 -23.40
CA CYS A 210 -7.38 -8.34 -22.90
C CYS A 210 -8.12 -9.25 -23.91
N ASN A 211 -7.40 -10.18 -24.56
CA ASN A 211 -7.96 -11.17 -25.49
C ASN A 211 -8.77 -10.58 -26.65
N TRP A 212 -8.45 -9.36 -27.09
CA TRP A 212 -9.20 -8.62 -28.11
C TRP A 212 -10.71 -8.52 -27.83
N ASN A 213 -11.10 -8.66 -26.57
CA ASN A 213 -12.48 -8.64 -26.09
C ASN A 213 -12.79 -7.30 -25.41
N GLU A 214 -13.91 -6.65 -25.79
CA GLU A 214 -14.28 -5.34 -25.25
C GLU A 214 -14.72 -5.43 -23.78
N GLU A 215 -15.48 -6.47 -23.39
CA GLU A 215 -15.93 -6.64 -22.02
C GLU A 215 -14.73 -6.88 -21.08
N HIS A 216 -13.73 -7.66 -21.51
CA HIS A 216 -12.48 -7.88 -20.80
C HIS A 216 -11.68 -6.58 -20.65
N LEU A 217 -11.56 -5.80 -21.72
CA LEU A 217 -10.86 -4.51 -21.71
C LEU A 217 -11.53 -3.51 -20.76
N GLU A 218 -12.86 -3.37 -20.85
CA GLU A 218 -13.64 -2.47 -19.99
C GLU A 218 -13.46 -2.81 -18.50
N TYR A 219 -13.52 -4.10 -18.17
CA TYR A 219 -13.28 -4.54 -16.80
C TYR A 219 -11.83 -4.28 -16.35
N TYR A 220 -10.85 -4.59 -17.23
CA TYR A 220 -9.43 -4.37 -16.94
C TYR A 220 -9.10 -2.88 -16.70
N LEU A 221 -9.62 -2.00 -17.55
CA LEU A 221 -9.45 -0.55 -17.41
C LEU A 221 -10.18 -0.02 -16.17
N SER A 222 -11.35 -0.54 -15.87
CA SER A 222 -12.11 -0.22 -14.66
C SER A 222 -11.36 -0.65 -13.38
N MET A 223 -10.70 -1.82 -13.39
CA MET A 223 -9.80 -2.27 -12.34
C MET A 223 -8.62 -1.31 -12.15
N LEU A 224 -7.94 -0.92 -13.24
CA LEU A 224 -6.83 0.03 -13.16
C LEU A 224 -7.30 1.40 -12.65
N GLY A 225 -8.39 1.94 -13.21
CA GLY A 225 -8.96 3.23 -12.78
C GLY A 225 -9.32 3.23 -11.30
N TYR A 226 -10.03 2.21 -10.83
CA TYR A 226 -10.33 2.04 -9.41
C TYR A 226 -9.07 1.95 -8.56
N SER A 227 -8.04 1.24 -9.02
CA SER A 227 -6.81 1.08 -8.26
C SER A 227 -6.12 2.41 -7.94
N PHE A 228 -6.16 3.37 -8.85
CA PHE A 228 -5.56 4.68 -8.63
C PHE A 228 -6.38 5.62 -7.75
N THR A 229 -7.65 5.34 -7.48
CA THR A 229 -8.48 6.19 -6.60
C THR A 229 -7.99 6.22 -5.15
N GLY A 230 -7.37 5.15 -4.68
CA GLY A 230 -7.03 4.95 -3.27
C GLY A 230 -8.21 4.51 -2.38
N ASP A 231 -9.44 4.47 -2.92
CA ASP A 231 -10.64 4.02 -2.23
C ASP A 231 -10.65 2.49 -2.12
N CYS A 232 -10.68 1.93 -0.92
CA CYS A 232 -10.66 0.49 -0.65
C CYS A 232 -11.96 -0.02 -0.01
N GLU A 233 -12.94 0.83 0.28
CA GLU A 233 -14.07 0.47 1.12
C GLU A 233 -15.12 -0.39 0.40
N LYS A 234 -15.37 -0.13 -0.89
CA LYS A 234 -16.52 -0.70 -1.59
C LYS A 234 -16.21 -1.99 -2.35
N GLU A 235 -15.12 -1.99 -3.07
CA GLU A 235 -14.73 -3.09 -3.94
C GLU A 235 -13.61 -3.90 -3.29
N GLN A 236 -14.01 -4.91 -2.53
CA GLN A 236 -13.09 -5.76 -1.77
C GLN A 236 -12.48 -6.85 -2.67
N ASN A 237 -11.84 -6.48 -3.77
CA ASN A 237 -11.35 -7.41 -4.77
C ASN A 237 -9.86 -7.71 -4.60
N PHE A 238 -9.49 -8.98 -4.79
CA PHE A 238 -8.14 -9.46 -5.01
C PHE A 238 -8.02 -9.92 -6.46
N TRP A 239 -7.30 -9.18 -7.27
CA TRP A 239 -7.15 -9.50 -8.69
C TRP A 239 -5.97 -10.41 -8.95
N TYR A 240 -6.22 -11.43 -9.76
CA TYR A 240 -5.24 -12.44 -10.15
C TYR A 240 -5.21 -12.58 -11.67
N LEU A 241 -4.14 -12.11 -12.29
CA LEU A 241 -3.94 -12.17 -13.73
C LEU A 241 -3.20 -13.47 -14.06
N ARG A 242 -3.87 -14.36 -14.75
CA ARG A 242 -3.30 -15.65 -15.19
C ARG A 242 -3.17 -15.71 -16.70
N GLY A 243 -2.12 -16.33 -17.20
CA GLY A 243 -1.97 -16.73 -18.60
C GLY A 243 -1.56 -18.19 -18.69
N GLN A 244 -2.04 -18.88 -19.70
CA GLN A 244 -1.69 -20.29 -19.89
C GLN A 244 -0.24 -20.49 -20.35
N THR A 245 0.32 -19.49 -21.05
CA THR A 245 1.67 -19.52 -21.61
C THR A 245 2.49 -18.32 -21.14
N ALA A 246 3.77 -18.30 -21.47
CA ALA A 246 4.60 -17.11 -21.37
C ALA A 246 4.21 -16.06 -22.46
N SER A 247 4.69 -14.81 -22.29
CA SER A 247 4.52 -13.73 -23.27
C SER A 247 3.07 -13.33 -23.56
N ASN A 248 2.24 -13.25 -22.51
CA ASN A 248 0.83 -12.83 -22.60
C ASN A 248 0.62 -11.32 -22.30
N GLY A 249 1.68 -10.57 -22.05
CA GLY A 249 1.58 -9.15 -21.68
C GLY A 249 1.07 -8.87 -20.25
N LYS A 250 0.89 -9.88 -19.40
CA LYS A 250 0.33 -9.75 -18.04
C LYS A 250 1.11 -8.79 -17.14
N SER A 251 2.42 -8.96 -17.04
CA SER A 251 3.27 -8.18 -16.15
C SER A 251 3.70 -6.84 -16.77
N VAL A 252 3.75 -6.76 -18.10
CA VAL A 252 4.35 -5.63 -18.80
C VAL A 252 3.73 -4.28 -18.44
N ILE A 253 2.41 -4.23 -18.25
CA ILE A 253 1.73 -2.99 -17.89
C ILE A 253 2.09 -2.56 -16.47
N PHE A 254 2.21 -3.49 -15.51
CA PHE A 254 2.61 -3.15 -14.14
C PHE A 254 4.08 -2.74 -14.06
N GLU A 255 4.95 -3.37 -14.85
CA GLU A 255 6.38 -2.99 -14.98
C GLU A 255 6.51 -1.56 -15.57
N ILE A 256 5.68 -1.23 -16.57
CA ILE A 256 5.62 0.11 -17.16
C ILE A 256 5.10 1.13 -16.14
N LEU A 257 3.99 0.83 -15.45
CA LEU A 257 3.42 1.71 -14.42
C LEU A 257 4.41 1.92 -13.25
N GLU A 258 5.10 0.87 -12.79
CA GLU A 258 6.13 0.98 -11.76
C GLU A 258 7.30 1.85 -12.22
N LYS A 259 7.77 1.69 -13.46
CA LYS A 259 8.85 2.50 -14.02
C LYS A 259 8.47 3.97 -14.15
N MET A 260 7.22 4.28 -14.54
CA MET A 260 6.72 5.65 -14.64
C MET A 260 6.38 6.28 -13.29
N MET A 261 5.81 5.50 -12.39
CA MET A 261 5.23 5.97 -11.13
C MET A 261 5.73 5.14 -9.94
N PRO A 262 7.07 5.07 -9.69
CA PRO A 262 7.66 4.16 -8.70
C PRO A 262 7.23 4.43 -7.27
N GLN A 263 6.70 5.62 -6.98
CA GLN A 263 6.16 5.96 -5.66
C GLN A 263 4.68 5.58 -5.49
N TYR A 264 3.97 5.23 -6.58
CA TYR A 264 2.56 4.83 -6.56
C TYR A 264 2.34 3.35 -6.88
N VAL A 265 3.22 2.76 -7.67
CA VAL A 265 3.15 1.36 -8.10
C VAL A 265 4.43 0.66 -7.67
N MET A 266 4.30 -0.43 -6.95
CA MET A 266 5.44 -1.17 -6.40
C MET A 266 5.25 -2.67 -6.57
N LYS A 267 6.32 -3.35 -6.95
CA LYS A 267 6.41 -4.80 -6.94
C LYS A 267 6.77 -5.28 -5.54
N ALA A 268 5.95 -6.16 -4.96
CA ALA A 268 6.27 -6.84 -3.71
C ALA A 268 6.98 -8.17 -3.95
N ASN A 269 7.61 -8.71 -2.90
CA ASN A 269 8.15 -10.06 -2.96
C ASN A 269 7.03 -11.08 -3.19
N SER A 270 7.30 -12.14 -3.97
CA SER A 270 6.31 -13.14 -4.37
C SER A 270 5.73 -13.95 -3.20
N ASP A 271 6.44 -14.00 -2.08
CA ASP A 271 6.10 -14.73 -0.86
C ASP A 271 5.44 -13.85 0.22
N VAL A 272 5.25 -12.56 -0.04
CA VAL A 272 4.70 -11.61 0.95
C VAL A 272 3.33 -12.02 1.49
N LEU A 273 2.56 -12.75 0.69
CA LEU A 273 1.25 -13.29 1.08
C LEU A 273 1.33 -14.68 1.72
N ASP A 274 2.50 -15.29 1.78
CA ASP A 274 2.64 -16.65 2.31
C ASP A 274 2.41 -16.65 3.82
N LYS A 275 1.77 -17.69 4.31
CA LYS A 275 1.51 -17.84 5.74
C LYS A 275 2.82 -17.89 6.52
N GLY A 276 2.98 -16.94 7.45
CA GLY A 276 4.18 -16.80 8.28
C GLY A 276 5.32 -15.97 7.67
N ALA A 277 5.10 -15.28 6.56
CA ALA A 277 6.06 -14.33 6.00
C ALA A 277 6.34 -13.17 6.97
N ASP A 278 7.60 -12.73 7.08
CA ASP A 278 7.97 -11.55 7.85
C ASP A 278 7.87 -10.28 6.99
N MET A 279 6.76 -9.59 7.11
CA MET A 279 6.45 -8.40 6.30
C MET A 279 6.89 -7.08 6.92
N ARG A 280 7.44 -7.07 8.13
CA ARG A 280 7.71 -5.82 8.88
C ARG A 280 8.55 -4.81 8.12
N LYS A 281 9.48 -5.26 7.29
CA LYS A 281 10.34 -4.39 6.48
C LYS A 281 9.62 -3.83 5.26
N GLU A 282 8.76 -4.61 4.62
CA GLU A 282 8.08 -4.22 3.40
C GLU A 282 6.88 -3.32 3.66
N VAL A 283 6.07 -3.65 4.66
CA VAL A 283 4.85 -2.89 4.99
C VAL A 283 5.13 -1.41 5.21
N ALA A 284 6.28 -1.07 5.81
CA ALA A 284 6.66 0.33 6.03
C ALA A 284 6.78 1.14 4.73
N THR A 285 7.03 0.48 3.59
CA THR A 285 7.17 1.13 2.28
C THR A 285 5.85 1.28 1.51
N TRP A 286 4.76 0.67 1.98
CA TRP A 286 3.49 0.60 1.26
C TRP A 286 2.58 1.81 1.46
N ARG A 287 2.89 2.69 2.42
CA ARG A 287 2.08 3.90 2.65
C ARG A 287 1.96 4.73 1.37
N GLY A 288 0.76 5.15 1.02
CA GLY A 288 0.48 6.02 -0.13
C GLY A 288 0.61 5.35 -1.50
N LEU A 289 0.87 4.04 -1.57
CA LEU A 289 0.79 3.30 -2.83
C LEU A 289 -0.65 3.31 -3.37
N LYS A 290 -0.76 3.09 -4.68
CA LYS A 290 -2.03 2.88 -5.40
C LYS A 290 -2.15 1.44 -5.90
N ILE A 291 -1.04 0.84 -6.30
CA ILE A 291 -0.97 -0.57 -6.70
C ILE A 291 0.23 -1.24 -6.02
N LEU A 292 -0.04 -2.36 -5.35
CA LEU A 292 0.97 -3.31 -4.92
C LEU A 292 0.81 -4.58 -5.76
N TRP A 293 1.81 -4.91 -6.58
CA TRP A 293 1.69 -6.04 -7.47
C TRP A 293 2.73 -7.13 -7.18
N LEU A 294 2.34 -8.38 -7.43
CA LEU A 294 3.20 -9.56 -7.25
C LEU A 294 3.40 -10.24 -8.59
N ASN A 295 4.63 -10.64 -8.85
CA ASN A 295 4.96 -11.42 -10.03
C ASN A 295 5.38 -12.83 -9.62
N GLU A 296 4.86 -13.84 -10.31
CA GLU A 296 5.13 -15.26 -10.04
C GLU A 296 4.84 -15.65 -8.58
N VAL A 297 3.56 -15.55 -8.22
CA VAL A 297 3.10 -15.89 -6.86
C VAL A 297 3.44 -17.33 -6.52
N SER A 298 3.98 -17.55 -5.31
CA SER A 298 4.35 -18.88 -4.83
C SER A 298 3.14 -19.83 -4.76
N THR A 299 3.38 -21.12 -4.86
CA THR A 299 2.34 -22.16 -4.73
C THR A 299 2.02 -22.50 -3.27
N LYS A 300 2.65 -21.83 -2.29
CA LYS A 300 2.38 -22.04 -0.87
C LYS A 300 1.01 -21.46 -0.47
N PRO A 301 0.39 -21.99 0.59
CA PRO A 301 -0.84 -21.43 1.14
C PRO A 301 -0.68 -19.96 1.56
N LYS A 302 -1.66 -19.13 1.19
CA LYS A 302 -1.65 -17.70 1.50
C LYS A 302 -2.23 -17.42 2.89
N ASP A 303 -1.79 -16.32 3.49
CA ASP A 303 -2.38 -15.80 4.72
C ASP A 303 -3.73 -15.14 4.41
N ALA A 304 -4.80 -15.86 4.75
CA ALA A 304 -6.16 -15.44 4.47
C ALA A 304 -6.54 -14.14 5.18
N GLU A 305 -6.07 -13.94 6.41
CA GLU A 305 -6.40 -12.76 7.21
C GLU A 305 -5.71 -11.52 6.63
N LEU A 306 -4.46 -11.65 6.19
CA LEU A 306 -3.74 -10.59 5.52
C LEU A 306 -4.41 -10.18 4.21
N VAL A 307 -4.75 -11.15 3.34
CA VAL A 307 -5.43 -10.87 2.07
C VAL A 307 -6.75 -10.15 2.31
N LYS A 308 -7.52 -10.58 3.31
CA LYS A 308 -8.78 -9.90 3.69
C LYS A 308 -8.54 -8.48 4.16
N ALA A 309 -7.59 -8.26 5.09
CA ALA A 309 -7.29 -6.94 5.63
C ALA A 309 -6.88 -5.95 4.53
N ILE A 310 -6.07 -6.41 3.57
CA ILE A 310 -5.66 -5.59 2.43
C ILE A 310 -6.85 -5.27 1.52
N CYS A 311 -7.68 -6.27 1.19
CA CYS A 311 -8.84 -6.05 0.33
C CYS A 311 -9.92 -5.17 0.97
N ASP A 312 -10.08 -5.25 2.30
CA ASP A 312 -11.11 -4.51 3.03
C ASP A 312 -10.70 -3.06 3.33
N GLY A 313 -9.44 -2.70 3.11
CA GLY A 313 -8.94 -1.35 3.35
C GLY A 313 -8.96 -0.91 4.83
N THR A 314 -9.13 -1.86 5.76
CA THR A 314 -9.30 -1.56 7.19
C THR A 314 -8.02 -1.08 7.89
N GLY A 315 -6.92 -0.99 7.14
CA GLY A 315 -5.60 -0.70 7.69
C GLY A 315 -4.88 -1.97 8.17
N TYR A 316 -3.57 -1.93 8.12
CA TYR A 316 -2.73 -3.03 8.57
C TYR A 316 -1.92 -2.62 9.80
N LYS A 317 -2.10 -3.33 10.91
CA LYS A 317 -1.37 -3.08 12.15
C LYS A 317 -0.04 -3.80 12.13
N TYR A 318 1.05 -3.07 12.24
CA TYR A 318 2.40 -3.63 12.29
C TYR A 318 3.26 -2.90 13.32
N ASN A 319 4.29 -3.58 13.81
CA ASN A 319 5.29 -2.96 14.66
C ASN A 319 6.45 -2.47 13.80
N ARG A 320 6.86 -1.22 13.98
CA ARG A 320 8.08 -0.72 13.33
C ARG A 320 9.29 -1.51 13.81
N LEU A 321 10.27 -1.67 12.92
CA LEU A 321 11.52 -2.33 13.28
C LEU A 321 12.16 -1.60 14.49
N TYR A 322 12.55 -2.36 15.50
CA TYR A 322 13.11 -1.86 16.76
C TYR A 322 12.16 -0.97 17.59
N SER A 323 10.85 -1.04 17.40
CA SER A 323 9.84 -0.36 18.20
C SER A 323 8.85 -1.37 18.77
N THR A 324 8.40 -1.13 20.00
CA THR A 324 7.30 -1.88 20.63
C THR A 324 5.93 -1.29 20.30
N GLU A 325 5.91 -0.10 19.71
CA GLU A 325 4.67 0.59 19.36
C GLU A 325 4.11 0.04 18.05
N ALA A 326 2.84 -0.35 18.09
CA ALA A 326 2.12 -0.77 16.92
C ALA A 326 1.55 0.46 16.19
N VAL A 327 1.81 0.53 14.90
CA VAL A 327 1.28 1.58 14.01
C VAL A 327 0.27 0.95 13.07
N VAL A 328 -0.82 1.65 12.79
CA VAL A 328 -1.78 1.27 11.76
C VAL A 328 -1.41 1.99 10.47
N MET A 329 -1.10 1.23 9.43
CA MET A 329 -0.89 1.78 8.10
C MET A 329 -2.24 1.83 7.36
N PRO A 330 -2.69 3.01 6.89
CA PRO A 330 -3.86 3.08 6.04
C PRO A 330 -3.59 2.37 4.70
N ILE A 331 -4.52 1.56 4.26
CA ILE A 331 -4.42 0.87 2.97
C ILE A 331 -5.12 1.70 1.91
N THR A 332 -4.35 2.26 0.98
CA THR A 332 -4.83 3.05 -0.16
C THR A 332 -4.53 2.38 -1.50
N PHE A 333 -3.96 1.18 -1.48
CA PHE A 333 -3.56 0.44 -2.67
C PHE A 333 -4.43 -0.78 -2.91
N LYS A 334 -4.45 -1.22 -4.16
CA LYS A 334 -5.02 -2.51 -4.55
C LYS A 334 -3.90 -3.52 -4.76
N MET A 335 -4.17 -4.76 -4.33
CA MET A 335 -3.25 -5.86 -4.57
C MET A 335 -3.61 -6.58 -5.85
N ILE A 336 -2.63 -6.74 -6.74
CA ILE A 336 -2.77 -7.40 -8.03
C ILE A 336 -1.67 -8.45 -8.15
N ALA A 337 -2.05 -9.70 -8.31
CA ALA A 337 -1.10 -10.79 -8.51
C ALA A 337 -1.06 -11.21 -9.98
N VAL A 338 0.13 -11.50 -10.48
CA VAL A 338 0.37 -11.94 -11.85
C VAL A 338 1.14 -13.26 -11.79
N SER A 339 0.63 -14.31 -12.42
CA SER A 339 1.32 -15.61 -12.45
C SER A 339 0.84 -16.48 -13.60
N ASN A 340 1.61 -17.51 -13.92
CA ASN A 340 1.19 -18.61 -14.82
C ASN A 340 0.56 -19.76 -14.03
N ASN A 341 0.81 -19.84 -12.74
CA ASN A 341 0.33 -20.92 -11.87
C ASN A 341 -1.09 -20.65 -11.38
N SER A 342 -1.78 -21.70 -10.98
CA SER A 342 -3.03 -21.57 -10.23
C SER A 342 -2.74 -21.08 -8.79
N LEU A 343 -3.55 -20.16 -8.29
CA LEU A 343 -3.39 -19.65 -6.92
C LEU A 343 -3.93 -20.66 -5.93
N VAL A 344 -3.08 -21.18 -5.06
CA VAL A 344 -3.50 -22.03 -3.94
C VAL A 344 -4.04 -21.14 -2.81
N VAL A 345 -5.35 -21.00 -2.77
CA VAL A 345 -6.03 -20.35 -1.65
C VAL A 345 -6.68 -21.44 -0.83
N ALA A 346 -6.23 -21.62 0.39
CA ALA A 346 -6.90 -22.53 1.31
C ALA A 346 -8.38 -22.09 1.42
N GLY A 347 -9.30 -22.93 0.95
CA GLY A 347 -10.76 -22.78 0.82
C GLY A 347 -11.54 -21.86 1.78
N ASP A 348 -11.03 -20.69 2.05
CA ASP A 348 -11.66 -19.65 2.84
C ASP A 348 -12.74 -18.93 2.00
N ALA A 349 -14.01 -19.05 2.42
CA ALA A 349 -15.13 -18.42 1.73
C ALA A 349 -14.97 -16.89 1.61
N GLY A 350 -14.25 -16.25 2.54
CA GLY A 350 -13.98 -14.82 2.52
C GLY A 350 -13.05 -14.44 1.38
N ILE A 351 -12.02 -15.24 1.09
CA ILE A 351 -11.11 -15.01 -0.04
C ILE A 351 -11.84 -15.34 -1.35
N THR A 352 -12.56 -16.48 -1.41
CA THR A 352 -13.31 -16.87 -2.61
C THR A 352 -14.24 -15.76 -3.09
N ARG A 353 -14.89 -15.04 -2.17
CA ARG A 353 -15.75 -13.90 -2.50
C ARG A 353 -14.97 -12.74 -3.13
N ARG A 354 -13.71 -12.51 -2.68
CA ARG A 354 -12.85 -11.40 -3.12
C ARG A 354 -12.05 -11.69 -4.37
N PHE A 355 -11.86 -12.96 -4.69
CA PHE A 355 -11.02 -13.39 -5.79
C PHE A 355 -11.61 -13.05 -7.15
N ARG A 356 -10.80 -12.42 -8.01
CA ARG A 356 -11.15 -12.04 -9.38
C ARG A 356 -10.03 -12.50 -10.31
N LEU A 357 -10.27 -13.60 -11.01
CA LEU A 357 -9.36 -14.13 -12.01
C LEU A 357 -9.54 -13.35 -13.33
N LEU A 358 -8.46 -12.87 -13.90
CA LEU A 358 -8.40 -12.34 -15.25
C LEU A 358 -7.53 -13.28 -16.09
N GLN A 359 -8.17 -14.07 -16.93
CA GLN A 359 -7.48 -14.99 -17.81
C GLN A 359 -7.06 -14.28 -19.09
N LEU A 360 -5.75 -14.14 -19.29
CA LEU A 360 -5.16 -13.42 -20.44
C LEU A 360 -4.47 -14.43 -21.33
N ASN A 361 -5.08 -14.74 -22.47
CA ASN A 361 -4.68 -15.82 -23.38
C ASN A 361 -3.92 -15.34 -24.61
N ALA A 362 -3.82 -14.01 -24.81
CA ALA A 362 -3.07 -13.42 -25.92
C ALA A 362 -1.59 -13.87 -25.89
N GLN A 363 -1.01 -14.08 -27.05
CA GLN A 363 0.40 -14.43 -27.23
C GLN A 363 1.10 -13.36 -28.05
N PHE A 364 2.22 -12.87 -27.54
CA PHE A 364 3.07 -11.88 -28.22
C PHE A 364 4.43 -12.52 -28.53
N LYS A 365 4.72 -12.72 -29.81
CA LYS A 365 5.97 -13.38 -30.26
C LYS A 365 6.62 -12.61 -31.41
N ASP A 366 7.94 -12.74 -31.50
CA ASP A 366 8.74 -12.09 -32.53
C ASP A 366 8.58 -12.78 -33.91
N ASP A 367 8.26 -14.06 -33.91
CA ASP A 367 8.08 -14.90 -35.10
C ASP A 367 6.70 -14.78 -35.76
N PHE A 368 5.77 -14.04 -35.14
CA PHE A 368 4.50 -13.71 -35.78
C PHE A 368 4.70 -12.57 -36.80
N GLU A 369 4.40 -12.85 -38.06
CA GLU A 369 4.55 -11.86 -39.14
C GLU A 369 3.45 -10.78 -39.04
N GLU A 370 2.21 -11.20 -38.76
CA GLU A 370 1.02 -10.35 -38.68
C GLU A 370 0.18 -10.72 -37.44
N ASP A 371 -0.67 -9.77 -37.03
CA ASP A 371 -1.64 -9.96 -35.95
C ASP A 371 -2.77 -10.90 -36.39
N ASN A 372 -3.04 -11.95 -35.62
CA ASN A 372 -4.18 -12.84 -35.80
C ASN A 372 -5.16 -12.70 -34.62
N TYR A 373 -6.22 -11.97 -34.84
CA TYR A 373 -7.20 -11.65 -33.81
C TYR A 373 -8.09 -12.83 -33.39
N GLU A 374 -8.28 -13.84 -34.25
CA GLU A 374 -9.07 -15.03 -33.93
C GLU A 374 -8.28 -16.00 -33.02
N ARG A 375 -6.97 -16.10 -33.26
CA ARG A 375 -6.08 -16.96 -32.46
C ARG A 375 -5.44 -16.23 -31.28
N LEU A 376 -5.68 -14.93 -31.15
CA LEU A 376 -5.06 -14.06 -30.14
C LEU A 376 -3.52 -14.06 -30.22
N GLU A 377 -2.98 -14.17 -31.43
CA GLU A 377 -1.55 -14.17 -31.73
C GLU A 377 -1.16 -12.79 -32.27
N PHE A 378 -0.28 -12.09 -31.58
CA PHE A 378 0.11 -10.73 -31.93
C PHE A 378 1.62 -10.63 -32.10
N LYS A 379 2.04 -9.83 -33.07
CA LYS A 379 3.45 -9.48 -33.20
C LYS A 379 3.92 -8.75 -31.97
N ASN A 380 5.08 -9.16 -31.43
CA ASN A 380 5.67 -8.51 -30.27
C ASN A 380 6.19 -7.13 -30.65
N ASP A 381 5.77 -6.09 -29.93
CA ASP A 381 6.33 -4.74 -30.04
C ASP A 381 7.42 -4.55 -28.98
N LYS A 382 8.70 -4.69 -29.42
CA LYS A 382 9.88 -4.52 -28.56
C LYS A 382 10.00 -3.10 -27.98
N GLU A 383 9.42 -2.12 -28.65
CA GLU A 383 9.43 -0.71 -28.25
C GLU A 383 8.24 -0.34 -27.35
N LEU A 384 7.34 -1.28 -27.06
CA LEU A 384 6.14 -1.00 -26.29
C LEU A 384 6.44 -0.32 -24.94
N SER A 385 7.44 -0.84 -24.19
CA SER A 385 7.82 -0.24 -22.93
C SER A 385 8.38 1.17 -23.11
N THR A 386 9.19 1.40 -24.13
CA THR A 386 9.76 2.72 -24.45
C THR A 386 8.66 3.70 -24.85
N LYS A 387 7.73 3.29 -25.71
CA LYS A 387 6.59 4.12 -26.14
C LYS A 387 5.70 4.51 -24.95
N LEU A 388 5.27 3.52 -24.14
CA LEU A 388 4.37 3.76 -23.03
C LEU A 388 5.03 4.48 -21.83
N THR A 389 6.35 4.45 -21.70
CA THR A 389 7.06 5.28 -20.72
C THR A 389 7.53 6.64 -21.27
N GLY A 390 7.50 6.81 -22.58
CA GLY A 390 7.90 8.00 -23.32
C GLY A 390 6.70 8.80 -23.85
N GLU A 391 6.49 8.72 -25.15
CA GLU A 391 5.50 9.54 -25.88
C GLU A 391 4.04 9.24 -25.49
N LEU A 392 3.69 7.98 -25.22
CA LEU A 392 2.33 7.56 -24.88
C LEU A 392 2.03 7.55 -23.37
N LYS A 393 2.96 8.01 -22.51
CA LYS A 393 2.79 7.96 -21.06
C LYS A 393 1.56 8.72 -20.56
N PHE A 394 1.31 9.90 -21.11
CA PHE A 394 0.16 10.72 -20.73
C PHE A 394 -1.16 10.11 -21.20
N ALA A 395 -1.14 9.47 -22.36
CA ALA A 395 -2.30 8.76 -22.89
C ALA A 395 -2.72 7.58 -22.01
N LEU A 396 -1.75 6.79 -21.51
CA LEU A 396 -2.01 5.71 -20.57
C LEU A 396 -2.58 6.23 -19.25
N ILE A 397 -1.99 7.29 -18.68
CA ILE A 397 -2.47 7.88 -17.44
C ILE A 397 -3.85 8.51 -17.61
N SER A 398 -4.10 9.23 -18.70
CA SER A 398 -5.41 9.83 -19.02
C SER A 398 -6.49 8.76 -19.18
N LEU A 399 -6.17 7.64 -19.82
CA LEU A 399 -7.08 6.52 -19.95
C LEU A 399 -7.45 5.94 -18.57
N ILE A 400 -6.47 5.72 -17.70
CA ILE A 400 -6.69 5.27 -16.31
C ILE A 400 -7.56 6.28 -15.55
N ALA A 401 -7.28 7.58 -15.66
CA ALA A 401 -8.02 8.64 -14.98
C ALA A 401 -9.48 8.74 -15.47
N THR A 402 -9.73 8.45 -16.75
CA THR A 402 -11.08 8.38 -17.30
C THR A 402 -11.92 7.30 -16.59
N TYR A 403 -11.34 6.12 -16.36
CA TYR A 403 -12.02 5.05 -15.63
C TYR A 403 -12.09 5.29 -14.12
N SER A 404 -11.15 6.05 -13.55
CA SER A 404 -11.25 6.52 -12.17
C SER A 404 -12.43 7.47 -11.98
N LYS A 405 -12.65 8.39 -12.92
CA LYS A 405 -13.82 9.28 -12.94
C LYS A 405 -15.11 8.48 -13.11
N ALA A 406 -15.16 7.53 -14.05
CA ALA A 406 -16.32 6.67 -14.24
C ALA A 406 -16.67 5.92 -12.95
N TYR A 407 -15.69 5.37 -12.25
CA TYR A 407 -15.89 4.76 -10.93
C TYR A 407 -16.46 5.75 -9.90
N TRP A 408 -15.95 7.00 -9.88
CA TRP A 408 -16.48 8.02 -8.97
C TRP A 408 -17.95 8.34 -9.24
N GLU A 409 -18.37 8.36 -10.51
CA GLU A 409 -19.73 8.65 -10.94
C GLU A 409 -20.67 7.46 -10.69
N GLU A 410 -20.26 6.25 -11.10
CA GLU A 410 -21.07 5.02 -11.05
C GLU A 410 -21.04 4.36 -9.65
N LYS A 411 -20.02 4.65 -8.82
CA LYS A 411 -19.76 4.05 -7.49
C LYS A 411 -19.53 2.55 -7.51
N THR A 412 -19.19 2.00 -8.65
CA THR A 412 -18.86 0.58 -8.85
C THR A 412 -17.94 0.42 -10.05
N ILE A 413 -17.16 -0.63 -10.07
CA ILE A 413 -16.41 -1.05 -11.25
C ILE A 413 -17.34 -1.72 -12.26
N LYS A 414 -16.89 -1.87 -13.50
CA LYS A 414 -17.63 -2.58 -14.53
C LYS A 414 -17.93 -4.02 -14.09
N LYS A 415 -18.99 -4.58 -14.64
CA LYS A 415 -19.44 -5.94 -14.31
C LYS A 415 -18.31 -6.94 -14.61
N TYR A 416 -18.05 -7.84 -13.66
CA TYR A 416 -17.06 -8.89 -13.82
C TYR A 416 -17.48 -9.84 -14.95
N PRO A 417 -16.66 -10.05 -16.00
CA PRO A 417 -16.97 -10.88 -17.15
C PRO A 417 -17.38 -12.29 -16.74
N THR A 418 -18.43 -12.81 -17.37
CA THR A 418 -18.98 -14.13 -17.02
C THR A 418 -18.00 -15.26 -17.29
N GLU A 419 -17.26 -15.19 -18.40
CA GLU A 419 -16.21 -16.12 -18.76
C GLU A 419 -15.15 -16.22 -17.65
N TRP A 420 -14.59 -15.11 -17.23
CA TRP A 420 -13.60 -15.08 -16.15
C TRP A 420 -14.16 -15.52 -14.80
N LYS A 421 -15.46 -15.31 -14.56
CA LYS A 421 -16.11 -15.78 -13.35
C LYS A 421 -16.24 -17.29 -13.31
N GLU A 422 -16.49 -17.93 -14.44
CA GLU A 422 -16.54 -19.39 -14.56
C GLU A 422 -15.14 -19.98 -14.40
N GLU A 423 -14.14 -19.45 -15.10
CA GLU A 423 -12.73 -19.86 -14.94
C GLU A 423 -12.22 -19.67 -13.51
N ALA A 424 -12.65 -18.62 -12.80
CA ALA A 424 -12.30 -18.42 -11.39
C ALA A 424 -12.88 -19.53 -10.50
N LYS A 425 -14.09 -20.00 -10.78
CA LYS A 425 -14.72 -21.10 -10.03
C LYS A 425 -13.99 -22.42 -10.30
N GLU A 426 -13.64 -22.70 -11.55
CA GLU A 426 -12.87 -23.89 -11.93
C GLU A 426 -11.49 -23.88 -11.27
N ASN A 427 -10.77 -22.75 -11.34
CA ASN A 427 -9.48 -22.59 -10.68
C ASN A 427 -9.54 -22.83 -9.17
N MET A 428 -10.60 -22.34 -8.51
CA MET A 428 -10.82 -22.58 -7.08
C MET A 428 -11.19 -24.03 -6.77
N ALA A 429 -11.89 -24.71 -7.67
CA ALA A 429 -12.26 -26.12 -7.52
C ALA A 429 -11.04 -27.04 -7.71
N GLU A 430 -10.19 -26.76 -8.72
CA GLU A 430 -8.94 -27.49 -8.99
C GLU A 430 -7.95 -27.42 -7.83
N ASN A 431 -7.96 -26.31 -7.09
CA ASN A 431 -7.04 -26.08 -5.97
C ASN A 431 -7.55 -26.59 -4.61
N ASP A 432 -8.73 -27.19 -4.55
CA ASP A 432 -9.23 -27.86 -3.34
C ASP A 432 -8.69 -29.30 -3.26
N GLY A 433 -7.37 -29.46 -3.35
CA GLY A 433 -6.70 -30.75 -3.28
C GLY A 433 -7.04 -31.58 -2.03
N PHE A 434 -7.51 -30.91 -0.95
CA PHE A 434 -8.05 -31.64 0.20
C PHE A 434 -9.39 -32.29 -0.13
N LYS A 435 -10.25 -31.60 -0.82
CA LYS A 435 -11.59 -32.11 -1.19
C LYS A 435 -11.49 -33.26 -2.18
N GLU A 436 -10.60 -33.14 -3.15
CA GLU A 436 -10.29 -34.20 -4.10
C GLU A 436 -9.67 -35.41 -3.40
N TRP A 437 -8.59 -35.21 -2.63
CA TRP A 437 -7.97 -36.25 -1.82
C TRP A 437 -8.98 -36.92 -0.88
N PHE A 438 -9.85 -36.12 -0.24
CA PHE A 438 -10.86 -36.66 0.64
C PHE A 438 -11.90 -37.50 -0.12
N ALA A 439 -12.36 -37.03 -1.27
CA ALA A 439 -13.29 -37.77 -2.13
C ALA A 439 -12.69 -39.08 -2.66
N ASP A 440 -11.40 -39.10 -2.92
CA ASP A 440 -10.69 -40.30 -3.42
C ASP A 440 -10.45 -41.36 -2.34
N ASN A 441 -10.31 -40.94 -1.09
CA ASN A 441 -9.89 -41.83 0.00
C ASN A 441 -11.01 -42.14 1.02
N PHE A 442 -12.13 -41.38 1.00
CA PHE A 442 -13.18 -41.54 2.01
C PHE A 442 -14.57 -41.57 1.38
N ASP A 443 -15.43 -42.45 1.93
CA ASP A 443 -16.87 -42.44 1.69
C ASP A 443 -17.57 -41.70 2.82
N ARG A 444 -18.61 -40.91 2.47
CA ARG A 444 -19.41 -40.18 3.42
C ARG A 444 -20.71 -40.91 3.70
N SER A 445 -21.00 -41.18 4.96
CA SER A 445 -22.29 -41.71 5.38
C SER A 445 -22.56 -41.41 6.85
N VAL A 446 -23.80 -41.25 7.19
CA VAL A 446 -24.27 -41.21 8.59
C VAL A 446 -23.97 -42.57 9.21
N GLY A 447 -23.27 -42.59 10.33
CA GLY A 447 -22.87 -43.81 11.00
C GLY A 447 -21.41 -44.22 10.79
N PHE A 448 -20.76 -43.76 9.75
CA PHE A 448 -19.35 -44.03 9.52
C PHE A 448 -18.43 -43.25 10.48
N PHE A 449 -17.33 -43.84 10.84
CA PHE A 449 -16.32 -43.21 11.68
C PHE A 449 -14.91 -43.74 11.33
N ILE A 450 -13.90 -42.89 11.64
CA ILE A 450 -12.48 -43.30 11.53
C ILE A 450 -11.70 -42.78 12.74
N HIS A 451 -10.79 -43.58 13.27
CA HIS A 451 -9.96 -43.14 14.38
C HIS A 451 -9.02 -42.01 13.94
N LYS A 452 -8.79 -41.03 14.81
CA LYS A 452 -7.97 -39.84 14.53
C LYS A 452 -6.56 -40.19 14.03
N ASP A 453 -5.93 -41.25 14.59
CA ASP A 453 -4.55 -41.60 14.22
C ASP A 453 -4.50 -42.22 12.82
N ASP A 454 -5.51 -42.97 12.42
CA ASP A 454 -5.60 -43.58 11.09
C ASP A 454 -5.87 -42.51 10.03
N PHE A 455 -6.75 -41.58 10.32
CA PHE A 455 -6.98 -40.42 9.47
C PHE A 455 -5.69 -39.57 9.34
N ASN A 456 -5.03 -39.25 10.47
CA ASN A 456 -3.80 -38.47 10.44
C ASN A 456 -2.67 -39.16 9.68
N ARG A 457 -2.57 -40.48 9.75
CA ARG A 457 -1.58 -41.25 8.99
C ARG A 457 -1.83 -41.11 7.49
N MET A 458 -3.07 -41.30 7.05
CA MET A 458 -3.46 -41.16 5.64
C MET A 458 -3.22 -39.73 5.17
N PHE A 459 -3.56 -38.72 6.00
CA PHE A 459 -3.36 -37.32 5.67
C PHE A 459 -1.87 -36.95 5.58
N GLN A 460 -1.01 -37.46 6.46
CA GLN A 460 0.44 -37.23 6.40
C GLN A 460 1.10 -37.85 5.16
N GLN A 461 0.53 -38.95 4.64
CA GLN A 461 0.98 -39.58 3.41
C GLN A 461 0.46 -38.89 2.14
N SER A 462 -0.52 -37.99 2.27
CA SER A 462 -1.11 -37.28 1.14
C SER A 462 -0.17 -36.19 0.60
N ALA A 463 -0.39 -35.78 -0.64
CA ALA A 463 0.25 -34.63 -1.24
C ALA A 463 -0.26 -33.29 -0.66
N VAL A 464 -1.37 -33.31 0.07
CA VAL A 464 -2.05 -32.15 0.66
C VAL A 464 -1.42 -31.77 2.00
N LYS A 465 -0.13 -31.43 1.97
CA LYS A 465 0.64 -31.01 3.17
C LYS A 465 0.34 -29.54 3.51
N ASN A 466 0.50 -29.20 4.78
CA ASN A 466 0.35 -27.82 5.33
C ASN A 466 -1.09 -27.33 5.61
N LEU A 467 -2.09 -28.16 5.55
CA LEU A 467 -3.44 -27.84 6.00
C LEU A 467 -3.69 -28.43 7.41
N LYS A 468 -4.62 -27.83 8.15
CA LYS A 468 -5.09 -28.40 9.42
C LYS A 468 -6.31 -29.28 9.13
N PRO A 469 -6.23 -30.60 9.28
CA PRO A 469 -7.33 -31.53 8.94
C PRO A 469 -8.66 -31.15 9.59
N LYS A 470 -8.61 -30.63 10.82
CA LYS A 470 -9.82 -30.22 11.56
C LYS A 470 -10.57 -29.09 10.87
N ASP A 471 -9.86 -28.10 10.38
CA ASP A 471 -10.46 -26.95 9.72
C ASP A 471 -11.01 -27.35 8.34
N GLU A 472 -10.29 -28.23 7.63
CA GLU A 472 -10.70 -28.72 6.31
C GLU A 472 -11.92 -29.65 6.38
N ILE A 473 -12.00 -30.55 7.36
CA ILE A 473 -13.16 -31.43 7.56
C ILE A 473 -14.40 -30.63 7.95
N ALA A 474 -14.23 -29.61 8.79
CA ALA A 474 -15.33 -28.71 9.15
C ALA A 474 -15.96 -27.99 7.94
N ARG A 475 -15.15 -27.76 6.89
CA ARG A 475 -15.57 -27.14 5.63
C ARG A 475 -16.39 -28.10 4.73
N LEU A 476 -16.23 -29.41 4.88
CA LEU A 476 -16.90 -30.38 4.02
C LEU A 476 -18.43 -30.38 4.20
N LYS A 477 -19.00 -29.66 5.21
CA LYS A 477 -20.44 -29.61 5.51
C LYS A 477 -21.03 -31.04 5.40
N TYR A 478 -22.08 -31.46 5.92
CA TYR A 478 -22.66 -32.82 5.89
C TYR A 478 -22.30 -33.73 7.07
N GLY A 479 -22.24 -33.16 8.29
CA GLY A 479 -22.17 -33.97 9.49
C GLY A 479 -20.81 -34.55 9.84
N CYS A 480 -19.78 -34.26 9.04
CA CYS A 480 -18.39 -34.66 9.39
C CYS A 480 -17.90 -33.82 10.56
N ARG A 481 -17.61 -34.44 11.70
CA ARG A 481 -17.14 -33.75 12.91
C ARG A 481 -16.19 -34.60 13.72
N TYR A 482 -15.39 -33.96 14.57
CA TYR A 482 -14.50 -34.66 15.48
C TYR A 482 -15.16 -34.83 16.84
N GLU A 483 -15.28 -36.07 17.32
CA GLU A 483 -15.79 -36.42 18.64
C GLU A 483 -14.67 -36.91 19.55
N SER A 484 -14.15 -36.00 20.37
CA SER A 484 -12.99 -36.27 21.24
C SER A 484 -13.27 -37.28 22.35
N GLN A 485 -14.52 -37.39 22.77
CA GLN A 485 -14.95 -38.28 23.89
C GLN A 485 -15.44 -39.64 23.40
N MET A 486 -15.68 -39.80 22.12
CA MET A 486 -16.13 -41.07 21.55
C MET A 486 -15.09 -42.16 21.79
N LYS A 487 -15.53 -43.29 22.34
CA LYS A 487 -14.70 -44.48 22.60
C LYS A 487 -15.28 -45.66 21.85
N LYS A 488 -14.43 -46.38 21.12
CA LYS A 488 -14.79 -47.62 20.43
C LYS A 488 -13.72 -48.69 20.65
N ASN A 489 -14.17 -49.94 20.71
CA ASN A 489 -13.30 -51.11 20.74
C ASN A 489 -12.92 -51.47 19.31
N ILE A 490 -11.64 -51.39 18.96
CA ILE A 490 -11.13 -51.68 17.64
C ILE A 490 -10.37 -53.02 17.68
N PRO A 491 -10.62 -53.96 16.74
CA PRO A 491 -9.85 -55.19 16.65
C PRO A 491 -8.35 -54.93 16.42
N ILE A 492 -7.50 -55.72 17.08
CA ILE A 492 -6.07 -55.72 16.77
C ILE A 492 -5.86 -56.76 15.63
N LEU A 493 -4.90 -56.46 14.76
CA LEU A 493 -4.45 -57.41 13.71
C LEU A 493 -4.22 -58.82 14.33
N ASN A 494 -5.11 -59.75 14.09
CA ASN A 494 -5.23 -61.16 14.37
C ASN A 494 -6.56 -61.59 15.03
N GLY A 495 -7.56 -60.71 15.08
CA GLY A 495 -8.98 -61.07 15.25
C GLY A 495 -9.47 -61.45 16.66
N THR A 496 -8.62 -61.60 17.66
CA THR A 496 -9.03 -62.13 18.98
C THR A 496 -8.96 -61.13 20.12
N LYS A 497 -8.36 -60.00 19.94
CA LYS A 497 -8.26 -58.95 20.97
C LYS A 497 -8.71 -57.58 20.45
N THR A 498 -9.49 -56.86 21.25
CA THR A 498 -9.89 -55.49 20.96
C THR A 498 -9.15 -54.54 21.88
N ILE A 499 -8.81 -53.38 21.37
CA ILE A 499 -8.27 -52.24 22.16
C ILE A 499 -9.25 -51.10 22.12
N GLN A 500 -9.56 -50.49 23.28
CA GLN A 500 -10.39 -49.32 23.34
C GLN A 500 -9.62 -48.09 22.90
N LYS A 501 -10.00 -47.47 21.79
CA LYS A 501 -9.44 -46.19 21.33
C LYS A 501 -10.41 -45.05 21.61
N LYS A 502 -9.88 -43.81 21.73
CA LYS A 502 -10.62 -42.58 22.01
C LYS A 502 -10.29 -41.51 20.98
N GLY A 503 -11.33 -40.80 20.54
CA GLY A 503 -11.22 -39.70 19.58
C GLY A 503 -11.39 -40.18 18.15
N PHE A 504 -12.55 -39.90 17.59
CA PHE A 504 -12.92 -40.34 16.23
C PHE A 504 -13.44 -39.18 15.39
N TRP A 505 -13.22 -39.28 14.12
CA TRP A 505 -13.94 -38.52 13.11
C TRP A 505 -15.18 -39.31 12.74
N VAL A 506 -16.36 -38.65 12.72
CA VAL A 506 -17.64 -39.23 12.35
C VAL A 506 -18.19 -38.61 11.08
N GLY A 507 -19.06 -39.36 10.38
CA GLY A 507 -19.67 -38.92 9.13
C GLY A 507 -18.92 -39.38 7.87
N PHE A 508 -17.83 -40.14 8.02
CA PHE A 508 -17.09 -40.74 6.90
C PHE A 508 -16.20 -41.90 7.36
N SER A 509 -15.84 -42.79 6.43
CA SER A 509 -14.87 -43.89 6.61
C SER A 509 -13.89 -43.93 5.46
N ALA A 510 -12.75 -44.58 5.65
CA ALA A 510 -11.84 -44.84 4.56
C ALA A 510 -12.51 -45.73 3.51
N LYS A 511 -12.32 -45.40 2.23
CA LYS A 511 -12.71 -46.30 1.12
C LYS A 511 -11.92 -47.58 1.22
N ASN A 512 -12.60 -48.74 1.12
CA ASN A 512 -11.94 -50.03 1.13
C ASN A 512 -11.02 -50.18 -0.09
N ARG A 513 -9.72 -50.08 0.18
CA ARG A 513 -8.69 -50.81 -0.54
C ARG A 513 -8.32 -52.01 0.35
N ASP A 514 -9.27 -52.97 0.49
CA ASP A 514 -9.18 -54.17 1.34
C ASP A 514 -9.17 -53.91 2.87
N GLU A 515 -10.32 -54.24 3.51
CA GLU A 515 -10.61 -54.50 4.92
C GLU A 515 -10.82 -53.32 5.90
N GLY A 516 -12.06 -53.18 6.38
CA GLY A 516 -12.36 -52.75 7.74
C GLY A 516 -13.13 -51.46 7.97
N GLY A 517 -14.26 -51.26 7.34
CA GLY A 517 -15.25 -50.29 7.83
C GLY A 517 -16.43 -51.01 8.51
N GLU A 518 -16.59 -50.83 9.82
CA GLU A 518 -17.79 -51.37 10.52
C GLU A 518 -18.91 -50.31 10.51
N GLU A 519 -20.09 -50.74 10.04
CA GLU A 519 -21.34 -49.98 10.23
C GLU A 519 -21.73 -49.95 11.72
N MET A 520 -22.21 -48.79 12.17
CA MET A 520 -22.91 -48.71 13.46
C MET A 520 -24.22 -49.49 13.33
N GLY A 521 -24.29 -50.69 13.89
CA GLY A 521 -25.53 -51.38 14.07
C GLY A 521 -26.44 -50.57 15.00
N ASP A 522 -27.66 -50.30 14.53
CA ASP A 522 -28.72 -49.72 15.35
C ASP A 522 -29.00 -50.68 16.53
N GLU A 523 -28.54 -50.33 17.73
CA GLU A 523 -29.13 -50.87 18.95
C GLU A 523 -30.48 -50.17 19.15
N GLU A 524 -31.55 -50.87 18.75
CA GLU A 524 -32.93 -50.56 19.19
C GLU A 524 -32.95 -50.47 20.71
N GLU A 525 -33.16 -49.29 21.25
CA GLU A 525 -33.64 -49.13 22.61
C GLU A 525 -34.99 -49.82 22.73
N LYS A 526 -35.03 -51.04 23.23
CA LYS A 526 -36.23 -51.62 23.83
C LYS A 526 -36.51 -50.88 25.12
N GLY A 527 -37.36 -49.87 25.02
CA GLY A 527 -38.06 -49.30 26.16
C GLY A 527 -38.87 -50.37 26.87
N GLY A 528 -38.67 -50.50 28.14
CA GLY A 528 -39.48 -51.23 29.06
C GLY A 528 -39.75 -50.37 30.28
N TYR A 529 -41.01 -49.94 30.40
CA TYR A 529 -41.70 -49.33 31.54
C TYR A 529 -41.20 -47.99 32.07
#